data_b006f06aa0c5ddfa06fe25790fc4350a
#
_entry.id   b006f06aa0c5ddfa06fe25790fc4350a
#
_cell.length_a   1.000
_cell.length_b   1.000
_cell.length_c   1.000
_cell.angle_alpha   90.00
_cell.angle_beta   90.00
_cell.angle_gamma   90.00
#
_symmetry.space_group_name_H-M   'P 1'
#
loop_
_entity.id
_entity.type
_entity.pdbx_description
1 polymer ?
#
loop_
_entity_poly.entity_id
_entity_poly.type
_entity_poly.pdbx_seq_one_letter_code
_entity_poly.pdbx_strand_id
1 'polypeptide(L)'
;MKKAILATKVGMTQIFNEDGVLVPVTVLQAGPCVVTQVKTVENDGYAAVQVGFVDKKEKIVNVDKSGKKEIRNRHGVTKAEKGHFDKAGVSYKRFVREFRFENAEEYSVKDEIKADIFAAGDKIDASAIAKGKGFQGAIKRLGQHRGPMAHGSKFHRHQGSNGASSNPSRVFKGKGMPGHMGAKKITVQNLEVVKVDVENNLILVKGAVPGPKKSLVTLKESVKSVN
;
A
#
# COMPACT_ATOMS: atom_id res chain seq x y z
N MET A 1 -9.26 -11.39 -10.45
CA MET A 1 -8.23 -10.45 -10.95
C MET A 1 -7.07 -11.25 -11.55
N LYS A 2 -6.49 -10.73 -12.64
CA LYS A 2 -5.44 -11.44 -13.37
C LYS A 2 -4.02 -10.99 -12.97
N LYS A 3 -3.85 -9.71 -12.67
CA LYS A 3 -2.53 -9.09 -12.39
C LYS A 3 -2.53 -8.38 -11.03
N ALA A 4 -1.55 -8.68 -10.18
CA ALA A 4 -1.29 -7.95 -8.94
C ALA A 4 0.16 -8.13 -8.49
N ILE A 5 0.75 -7.10 -7.86
CA ILE A 5 2.11 -7.13 -7.34
C ILE A 5 2.26 -6.20 -6.13
N LEU A 6 3.25 -6.49 -5.29
CA LEU A 6 3.68 -5.59 -4.23
C LEU A 6 4.82 -4.70 -4.73
N ALA A 7 4.77 -3.44 -4.36
CA ALA A 7 5.77 -2.45 -4.73
C ALA A 7 6.16 -1.56 -3.56
N THR A 8 7.31 -0.93 -3.67
CA THR A 8 7.77 0.13 -2.77
C THR A 8 7.77 1.46 -3.50
N LYS A 9 7.17 2.49 -2.89
CA LYS A 9 7.20 3.84 -3.46
C LYS A 9 8.59 4.45 -3.34
N VAL A 10 9.26 4.67 -4.47
CA VAL A 10 10.58 5.32 -4.52
C VAL A 10 10.44 6.83 -4.40
N GLY A 11 9.58 7.43 -5.24
CA GLY A 11 9.36 8.86 -5.25
C GLY A 11 8.42 9.30 -6.36
N MET A 12 8.46 10.59 -6.66
CA MET A 12 7.76 11.16 -7.80
C MET A 12 8.75 11.96 -8.63
N THR A 13 8.53 11.95 -9.93
CA THR A 13 9.26 12.72 -10.93
C THR A 13 8.32 13.12 -12.06
N GLN A 14 8.86 13.65 -13.11
CA GLN A 14 8.12 13.99 -14.34
C GLN A 14 8.90 13.47 -15.54
N ILE A 15 8.18 13.15 -16.58
CA ILE A 15 8.72 12.74 -17.87
C ILE A 15 7.96 13.47 -18.97
N PHE A 16 8.57 13.60 -20.13
CA PHE A 16 7.89 14.10 -21.33
C PHE A 16 7.45 12.91 -22.17
N ASN A 17 6.25 12.99 -22.71
CA ASN A 17 5.82 12.04 -23.73
C ASN A 17 6.34 12.46 -25.11
N GLU A 18 6.02 11.68 -26.14
CA GLU A 18 6.47 11.93 -27.53
C GLU A 18 5.98 13.29 -28.06
N ASP A 19 4.83 13.76 -27.61
CA ASP A 19 4.24 15.05 -27.98
C ASP A 19 4.85 16.23 -27.20
N GLY A 20 5.87 16.01 -26.36
CA GLY A 20 6.48 17.03 -25.52
C GLY A 20 5.63 17.46 -24.32
N VAL A 21 4.53 16.77 -24.02
CA VAL A 21 3.69 17.08 -22.87
C VAL A 21 4.29 16.50 -21.60
N LEU A 22 4.38 17.34 -20.56
CA LEU A 22 4.90 16.95 -19.25
C LEU A 22 3.90 16.06 -18.51
N VAL A 23 4.32 14.84 -18.15
CA VAL A 23 3.53 13.86 -17.42
C VAL A 23 4.12 13.66 -16.03
N PRO A 24 3.39 14.01 -14.95
CA PRO A 24 3.83 13.71 -13.59
C PRO A 24 3.71 12.21 -13.32
N VAL A 25 4.77 11.60 -12.81
CA VAL A 25 4.79 10.14 -12.56
C VAL A 25 5.28 9.82 -11.14
N THR A 26 4.73 8.74 -10.59
CA THR A 26 5.24 8.09 -9.39
C THR A 26 6.07 6.88 -9.80
N VAL A 27 7.29 6.80 -9.30
CA VAL A 27 8.19 5.67 -9.51
C VAL A 27 7.97 4.65 -8.39
N LEU A 28 7.66 3.43 -8.78
CA LEU A 28 7.41 2.30 -7.90
C LEU A 28 8.41 1.19 -8.23
N GLN A 29 9.10 0.67 -7.22
CA GLN A 29 9.89 -0.54 -7.35
C GLN A 29 8.96 -1.73 -7.09
N ALA A 30 8.59 -2.46 -8.11
CA ALA A 30 7.59 -3.52 -8.12
C ALA A 30 8.26 -4.89 -8.24
N GLY A 31 8.27 -5.64 -7.14
CA GLY A 31 8.88 -6.96 -7.11
C GLY A 31 10.42 -6.93 -6.95
N PRO A 32 11.11 -8.09 -7.12
CA PRO A 32 10.49 -9.40 -7.29
C PRO A 32 9.67 -9.83 -6.07
N CYS A 33 8.49 -10.38 -6.30
CA CYS A 33 7.65 -10.98 -5.27
C CYS A 33 7.74 -12.49 -5.39
N VAL A 34 8.09 -13.20 -4.33
CA VAL A 34 8.25 -14.66 -4.33
C VAL A 34 6.98 -15.31 -3.78
N VAL A 35 6.46 -16.32 -4.47
CA VAL A 35 5.32 -17.11 -4.01
C VAL A 35 5.73 -17.96 -2.81
N THR A 36 5.07 -17.73 -1.67
CA THR A 36 5.34 -18.45 -0.41
C THR A 36 4.35 -19.58 -0.15
N GLN A 37 3.13 -19.46 -0.67
CA GLN A 37 2.09 -20.47 -0.55
C GLN A 37 1.05 -20.30 -1.65
N VAL A 38 0.58 -21.38 -2.20
CA VAL A 38 -0.60 -21.44 -3.06
C VAL A 38 -1.73 -22.05 -2.24
N LYS A 39 -2.88 -21.38 -2.21
CA LYS A 39 -4.09 -21.83 -1.52
C LYS A 39 -5.08 -22.36 -2.54
N THR A 40 -5.65 -23.50 -2.24
CA THR A 40 -6.64 -24.19 -3.08
C THR A 40 -8.00 -24.21 -2.42
N VAL A 41 -9.05 -24.39 -3.22
CA VAL A 41 -10.42 -24.46 -2.72
C VAL A 41 -10.61 -25.67 -1.79
N GLU A 42 -9.92 -26.77 -2.08
CA GLU A 42 -10.04 -28.03 -1.32
C GLU A 42 -9.50 -27.91 0.11
N ASN A 43 -8.32 -27.25 0.27
CA ASN A 43 -7.64 -27.17 1.56
C ASN A 43 -8.01 -25.92 2.36
N ASP A 44 -8.15 -24.77 1.67
CA ASP A 44 -8.30 -23.45 2.30
C ASP A 44 -9.70 -22.86 2.12
N GLY A 45 -10.57 -23.49 1.31
CA GLY A 45 -11.91 -23.01 0.98
C GLY A 45 -11.94 -21.87 -0.05
N TYR A 46 -10.79 -21.42 -0.56
CA TYR A 46 -10.68 -20.44 -1.62
C TYR A 46 -9.32 -20.52 -2.33
N ALA A 47 -9.30 -20.11 -3.60
CA ALA A 47 -8.07 -20.05 -4.39
C ALA A 47 -7.37 -18.70 -4.20
N ALA A 48 -6.08 -18.72 -3.85
CA ALA A 48 -5.25 -17.52 -3.70
C ALA A 48 -3.76 -17.86 -3.75
N VAL A 49 -2.96 -16.87 -4.12
CA VAL A 49 -1.49 -16.94 -4.09
C VAL A 49 -0.97 -16.00 -3.01
N GLN A 50 -0.22 -16.54 -2.06
CA GLN A 50 0.46 -15.76 -1.06
C GLN A 50 1.87 -15.40 -1.56
N VAL A 51 2.19 -14.11 -1.55
CA VAL A 51 3.48 -13.60 -2.02
C VAL A 51 4.24 -12.88 -0.91
N GLY A 52 5.55 -13.10 -0.89
CA GLY A 52 6.50 -12.42 -0.03
C GLY A 52 7.28 -11.34 -0.78
N PHE A 53 7.46 -10.18 -0.18
CA PHE A 53 8.16 -9.04 -0.77
C PHE A 53 9.14 -8.40 0.21
N VAL A 54 10.31 -8.00 -0.28
CA VAL A 54 11.45 -7.43 0.46
C VAL A 54 12.02 -8.39 1.52
N ASP A 55 13.28 -8.75 1.39
CA ASP A 55 13.96 -9.60 2.34
C ASP A 55 14.14 -8.91 3.70
N LYS A 56 13.93 -9.66 4.77
CA LYS A 56 14.31 -9.23 6.12
C LYS A 56 15.81 -9.33 6.24
N LYS A 57 16.47 -8.20 6.53
CA LYS A 57 17.91 -8.18 6.79
C LYS A 57 18.21 -8.77 8.16
N GLU A 58 19.08 -9.75 8.21
CA GLU A 58 19.66 -10.24 9.45
C GLU A 58 20.56 -9.17 10.08
N LYS A 59 20.37 -8.89 11.36
CA LYS A 59 21.28 -8.03 12.12
C LYS A 59 22.22 -8.89 12.92
N ILE A 60 23.51 -8.83 12.61
CA ILE A 60 24.60 -9.37 13.46
C ILE A 60 24.69 -8.45 14.67
N VAL A 61 24.41 -8.96 15.86
CA VAL A 61 24.38 -8.16 17.11
C VAL A 61 25.67 -8.27 17.89
N ASN A 62 26.37 -9.39 17.87
CA ASN A 62 27.67 -9.58 18.53
C ASN A 62 28.56 -10.52 17.73
N VAL A 63 29.84 -10.19 17.74
CA VAL A 63 30.92 -11.12 17.34
C VAL A 63 31.68 -11.44 18.61
N ASP A 64 31.60 -12.68 19.08
CA ASP A 64 32.40 -13.12 20.21
C ASP A 64 33.90 -13.03 19.90
N LYS A 65 34.75 -12.95 20.97
CA LYS A 65 36.21 -12.95 20.84
C LYS A 65 36.76 -14.19 20.08
N SER A 66 35.93 -15.21 19.92
CA SER A 66 36.21 -16.43 19.14
C SER A 66 35.77 -16.36 17.67
N GLY A 67 35.26 -15.21 17.22
CA GLY A 67 34.78 -15.03 15.83
C GLY A 67 33.42 -15.65 15.53
N LYS A 68 32.72 -16.24 16.50
CA LYS A 68 31.36 -16.74 16.33
C LYS A 68 30.38 -15.55 16.31
N LYS A 69 29.65 -15.42 15.20
CA LYS A 69 28.62 -14.42 15.02
C LYS A 69 27.33 -14.87 15.70
N GLU A 70 26.91 -14.22 16.78
CA GLU A 70 25.58 -14.40 17.35
C GLU A 70 24.59 -13.52 16.60
N ILE A 71 23.77 -14.14 15.75
CA ILE A 71 22.74 -13.46 14.98
C ILE A 71 21.52 -13.31 15.89
N ARG A 72 21.38 -12.17 16.55
CA ARG A 72 20.15 -11.81 17.25
C ARG A 72 19.27 -10.97 16.33
N ASN A 73 18.23 -11.57 15.83
CA ASN A 73 17.19 -10.86 15.07
C ASN A 73 16.40 -9.93 15.99
N ARG A 74 16.86 -8.69 16.19
CA ARG A 74 16.11 -7.67 16.97
C ARG A 74 14.82 -7.20 16.28
N HIS A 75 14.69 -7.41 14.95
CA HIS A 75 13.46 -7.29 14.18
C HIS A 75 13.09 -8.66 13.61
N GLY A 76 13.22 -9.67 14.47
CA GLY A 76 13.27 -11.05 14.11
C GLY A 76 11.97 -11.57 13.54
N VAL A 77 12.16 -12.57 12.75
CA VAL A 77 11.14 -13.52 12.36
C VAL A 77 10.76 -14.29 13.62
N THR A 78 9.48 -14.35 13.94
CA THR A 78 8.99 -15.21 15.02
C THR A 78 9.23 -16.68 14.64
N LYS A 79 9.25 -17.60 15.64
CA LYS A 79 9.40 -19.04 15.36
C LYS A 79 8.34 -19.56 14.39
N ALA A 80 7.10 -19.03 14.50
CA ALA A 80 5.99 -19.38 13.59
C ALA A 80 6.24 -18.89 12.15
N GLU A 81 6.63 -17.62 11.97
CA GLU A 81 6.99 -17.09 10.64
C GLU A 81 8.16 -17.85 10.05
N LYS A 82 9.19 -18.18 10.88
CA LYS A 82 10.33 -18.97 10.43
C LYS A 82 9.87 -20.31 9.87
N GLY A 83 9.06 -21.07 10.61
CA GLY A 83 8.54 -22.36 10.14
C GLY A 83 7.74 -22.23 8.82
N HIS A 84 7.00 -21.14 8.64
CA HIS A 84 6.26 -20.88 7.41
C HIS A 84 7.20 -20.69 6.20
N PHE A 85 8.24 -19.85 6.33
CA PHE A 85 9.20 -19.62 5.25
C PHE A 85 10.09 -20.82 4.99
N ASP A 86 10.53 -21.52 6.05
CA ASP A 86 11.34 -22.73 5.94
C ASP A 86 10.57 -23.85 5.21
N LYS A 87 9.24 -24.01 5.48
CA LYS A 87 8.37 -24.93 4.73
C LYS A 87 8.29 -24.58 3.23
N ALA A 88 8.24 -23.29 2.90
CA ALA A 88 8.24 -22.82 1.53
C ALA A 88 9.65 -22.88 0.88
N GLY A 89 10.72 -22.98 1.68
CA GLY A 89 12.10 -22.97 1.22
C GLY A 89 12.52 -21.65 0.57
N VAL A 90 12.00 -20.52 1.10
CA VAL A 90 12.27 -19.15 0.64
C VAL A 90 12.88 -18.30 1.75
N SER A 91 13.60 -17.24 1.37
CA SER A 91 14.15 -16.28 2.30
C SER A 91 13.05 -15.56 3.10
N TYR A 92 13.38 -15.13 4.33
CA TYR A 92 12.42 -14.44 5.20
C TYR A 92 12.02 -13.09 4.62
N LYS A 93 10.73 -12.91 4.30
CA LYS A 93 10.20 -11.70 3.70
C LYS A 93 9.61 -10.76 4.75
N ARG A 94 9.72 -9.46 4.47
CA ARG A 94 9.18 -8.42 5.35
C ARG A 94 7.68 -8.25 5.22
N PHE A 95 7.17 -8.36 4.01
CA PHE A 95 5.76 -8.20 3.70
C PHE A 95 5.24 -9.47 3.06
N VAL A 96 4.15 -9.99 3.62
CA VAL A 96 3.43 -11.14 3.07
C VAL A 96 2.00 -10.71 2.83
N ARG A 97 1.48 -10.96 1.62
CA ARG A 97 0.12 -10.63 1.22
C ARG A 97 -0.45 -11.71 0.32
N GLU A 98 -1.75 -11.81 0.29
CA GLU A 98 -2.47 -12.73 -0.56
C GLU A 98 -3.18 -12.00 -1.70
N PHE A 99 -3.15 -12.62 -2.87
CA PHE A 99 -3.88 -12.20 -4.04
C PHE A 99 -4.78 -13.33 -4.52
N ARG A 100 -6.05 -13.03 -4.73
CA ARG A 100 -7.02 -13.95 -5.31
C ARG A 100 -6.96 -13.84 -6.83
N PHE A 101 -6.00 -14.54 -7.42
CA PHE A 101 -5.91 -14.63 -8.88
C PHE A 101 -6.96 -15.59 -9.41
N GLU A 102 -7.44 -15.35 -10.64
CA GLU A 102 -8.32 -16.27 -11.36
C GLU A 102 -7.59 -17.54 -11.75
N ASN A 103 -6.31 -17.40 -12.07
CA ASN A 103 -5.38 -18.47 -12.44
C ASN A 103 -4.42 -18.85 -11.30
N ALA A 104 -4.90 -18.90 -10.05
CA ALA A 104 -4.06 -19.21 -8.89
C ALA A 104 -3.37 -20.58 -8.99
N GLU A 105 -3.94 -21.50 -9.75
CA GLU A 105 -3.45 -22.87 -9.93
C GLU A 105 -2.20 -22.95 -10.84
N GLU A 106 -1.94 -21.93 -11.65
CA GLU A 106 -0.76 -21.87 -12.53
C GLU A 106 0.53 -21.53 -11.75
N TYR A 107 0.39 -21.00 -10.55
CA TYR A 107 1.52 -20.59 -9.72
C TYR A 107 2.03 -21.73 -8.84
N SER A 108 3.35 -21.81 -8.76
CA SER A 108 4.05 -22.75 -7.86
C SER A 108 4.78 -22.00 -6.75
N VAL A 109 5.02 -22.69 -5.63
CA VAL A 109 5.84 -22.13 -4.54
C VAL A 109 7.25 -21.87 -5.07
N LYS A 110 7.82 -20.71 -4.72
CA LYS A 110 9.09 -20.13 -5.17
C LYS A 110 9.03 -19.37 -6.51
N ASP A 111 7.93 -19.39 -7.24
CA ASP A 111 7.82 -18.57 -8.43
C ASP A 111 8.02 -17.09 -8.11
N GLU A 112 8.62 -16.36 -9.04
CA GLU A 112 8.87 -14.94 -8.92
C GLU A 112 7.92 -14.13 -9.81
N ILE A 113 7.16 -13.23 -9.18
CA ILE A 113 6.34 -12.25 -9.89
C ILE A 113 7.14 -10.95 -9.98
N LYS A 114 7.43 -10.49 -11.20
CA LYS A 114 8.21 -9.27 -11.50
C LYS A 114 7.34 -8.20 -12.13
N ALA A 115 7.94 -7.05 -12.43
CA ALA A 115 7.25 -5.90 -13.02
C ALA A 115 6.70 -6.18 -14.44
N ASP A 116 7.19 -7.20 -15.13
CA ASP A 116 6.82 -7.62 -16.48
C ASP A 116 5.36 -8.04 -16.65
N ILE A 117 4.66 -8.36 -15.54
CA ILE A 117 3.22 -8.64 -15.60
C ILE A 117 2.38 -7.44 -16.07
N PHE A 118 2.92 -6.21 -15.98
CA PHE A 118 2.27 -5.00 -16.45
C PHE A 118 2.94 -4.46 -17.70
N ALA A 119 2.14 -3.90 -18.60
CA ALA A 119 2.60 -3.22 -19.80
C ALA A 119 2.31 -1.70 -19.74
N ALA A 120 2.99 -0.92 -20.57
CA ALA A 120 2.65 0.49 -20.76
C ALA A 120 1.22 0.60 -21.32
N GLY A 121 0.45 1.56 -20.79
CA GLY A 121 -0.97 1.74 -21.11
C GLY A 121 -1.94 0.98 -20.21
N ASP A 122 -1.48 -0.04 -19.45
CA ASP A 122 -2.34 -0.75 -18.49
C ASP A 122 -2.95 0.21 -17.46
N LYS A 123 -4.21 -0.04 -17.09
CA LYS A 123 -4.90 0.67 -16.01
C LYS A 123 -4.80 -0.14 -14.73
N ILE A 124 -4.33 0.50 -13.66
CA ILE A 124 -4.08 -0.14 -12.37
C ILE A 124 -4.72 0.59 -11.21
N ASP A 125 -5.01 -0.14 -10.15
CA ASP A 125 -5.45 0.38 -8.85
C ASP A 125 -4.30 0.27 -7.85
N ALA A 126 -3.94 1.39 -7.22
CA ALA A 126 -2.86 1.45 -6.23
C ALA A 126 -3.43 1.64 -4.82
N SER A 127 -3.18 0.66 -3.94
CA SER A 127 -3.60 0.69 -2.53
C SER A 127 -2.40 0.83 -1.62
N ALA A 128 -2.43 1.80 -0.70
CA ALA A 128 -1.40 1.95 0.33
C ALA A 128 -1.95 2.66 1.57
N ILE A 129 -1.16 2.69 2.64
CA ILE A 129 -1.47 3.48 3.82
C ILE A 129 -1.10 4.93 3.54
N ALA A 130 -2.09 5.84 3.61
CA ALA A 130 -1.91 7.27 3.40
C ALA A 130 -0.99 7.89 4.45
N LYS A 131 -0.37 9.03 4.12
CA LYS A 131 0.38 9.82 5.09
C LYS A 131 -0.50 10.21 6.28
N GLY A 132 -0.04 9.98 7.50
CA GLY A 132 -0.71 10.45 8.71
C GLY A 132 -0.72 11.97 8.79
N LYS A 133 -1.81 12.54 9.27
CA LYS A 133 -1.98 14.00 9.48
C LYS A 133 -2.30 14.33 10.94
N GLY A 134 -2.24 13.33 11.82
CA GLY A 134 -2.54 13.48 13.24
C GLY A 134 -4.02 13.79 13.51
N PHE A 135 -4.31 14.37 14.67
CA PHE A 135 -5.64 14.83 15.02
C PHE A 135 -5.94 16.14 14.31
N GLN A 136 -7.02 16.20 13.55
CA GLN A 136 -7.41 17.38 12.76
C GLN A 136 -8.80 17.86 13.13
N GLY A 137 -8.98 19.19 13.05
CA GLY A 137 -10.30 19.84 13.20
C GLY A 137 -11.25 19.46 12.05
N ALA A 138 -12.54 19.64 12.30
CA ALA A 138 -13.60 19.25 11.39
C ALA A 138 -13.50 19.93 10.01
N ILE A 139 -13.03 21.16 9.94
CA ILE A 139 -12.84 21.90 8.69
C ILE A 139 -11.85 21.18 7.77
N LYS A 140 -10.66 20.82 8.27
CA LYS A 140 -9.65 20.12 7.46
C LYS A 140 -10.00 18.66 7.21
N ARG A 141 -10.57 17.99 8.23
CA ARG A 141 -10.86 16.55 8.14
C ARG A 141 -12.06 16.26 7.27
N LEU A 142 -13.08 17.09 7.29
CA LEU A 142 -14.40 16.83 6.71
C LEU A 142 -14.82 17.87 5.66
N GLY A 143 -13.98 18.89 5.41
CA GLY A 143 -14.30 19.96 4.44
C GLY A 143 -15.40 20.92 4.92
N GLN A 144 -15.65 21.01 6.23
CA GLN A 144 -16.66 21.95 6.74
C GLN A 144 -16.24 23.40 6.52
N HIS A 145 -17.20 24.28 6.35
CA HIS A 145 -16.95 25.71 6.19
C HIS A 145 -16.52 26.35 7.52
N ARG A 146 -15.61 27.32 7.42
CA ARG A 146 -15.23 28.18 8.53
C ARG A 146 -16.25 29.29 8.74
N GLY A 147 -16.33 29.85 9.94
CA GLY A 147 -17.08 31.06 10.21
C GLY A 147 -16.42 32.33 9.63
N PRO A 148 -17.10 33.48 9.72
CA PRO A 148 -16.56 34.78 9.32
C PRO A 148 -15.26 35.11 10.05
N MET A 149 -14.32 35.75 9.39
CA MET A 149 -13.03 36.13 9.96
C MET A 149 -12.99 37.62 10.37
N ALA A 150 -14.05 38.37 10.06
CA ALA A 150 -14.23 39.80 10.35
C ALA A 150 -15.60 40.04 11.01
N HIS A 151 -16.01 41.29 11.13
CA HIS A 151 -17.28 41.73 11.71
C HIS A 151 -17.51 41.28 13.17
N GLY A 152 -16.42 41.18 13.98
CA GLY A 152 -16.49 40.79 15.39
C GLY A 152 -16.81 39.34 15.67
N SER A 153 -16.87 38.48 14.64
CA SER A 153 -17.10 37.05 14.81
C SER A 153 -15.96 36.41 15.61
N LYS A 154 -16.32 35.63 16.64
CA LYS A 154 -15.39 34.77 17.38
C LYS A 154 -15.46 33.31 16.93
N PHE A 155 -16.35 33.00 15.98
CA PHE A 155 -16.55 31.65 15.43
C PHE A 155 -15.73 31.49 14.16
N HIS A 156 -14.44 31.15 14.28
CA HIS A 156 -13.53 31.02 13.14
C HIS A 156 -13.46 29.60 12.60
N ARG A 157 -12.83 28.69 13.35
CA ARG A 157 -12.59 27.31 12.93
C ARG A 157 -13.24 26.26 13.85
N HIS A 158 -14.34 26.63 14.46
CA HIS A 158 -15.12 25.77 15.34
C HIS A 158 -15.91 24.71 14.54
N GLN A 159 -16.23 23.61 15.20
CA GLN A 159 -16.94 22.47 14.61
C GLN A 159 -18.40 22.80 14.26
N GLY A 160 -18.99 23.77 14.93
CA GLY A 160 -20.41 24.08 14.81
C GLY A 160 -21.29 23.28 15.76
N SER A 161 -22.61 23.40 15.61
CA SER A 161 -23.59 22.75 16.46
C SER A 161 -23.51 21.21 16.34
N ASN A 162 -23.74 20.51 17.44
CA ASN A 162 -23.82 19.06 17.48
C ASN A 162 -25.23 18.51 17.22
N GLY A 163 -26.23 19.38 17.10
CA GLY A 163 -27.63 19.01 16.81
C GLY A 163 -28.64 19.87 17.56
N ALA A 164 -29.88 19.48 17.54
CA ALA A 164 -30.97 20.12 18.30
C ALA A 164 -30.84 19.81 19.79
N SER A 165 -31.50 20.61 20.64
CA SER A 165 -31.41 20.53 22.11
C SER A 165 -32.17 19.32 22.68
N SER A 166 -33.31 19.55 23.31
CA SER A 166 -34.04 18.55 24.10
C SER A 166 -34.67 17.43 23.29
N ASN A 167 -34.91 17.61 22.02
CA ASN A 167 -35.35 16.54 21.13
C ASN A 167 -34.41 16.49 19.89
N PRO A 168 -33.60 15.42 19.72
CA PRO A 168 -33.61 14.08 20.29
C PRO A 168 -32.75 13.89 21.57
N SER A 169 -32.23 14.97 22.21
CA SER A 169 -31.35 14.92 23.39
C SER A 169 -30.08 14.08 23.22
N ARG A 170 -29.60 13.93 22.02
CA ARG A 170 -28.39 13.17 21.68
C ARG A 170 -27.73 13.70 20.44
N VAL A 171 -26.44 13.38 20.26
CA VAL A 171 -25.72 13.54 19.00
C VAL A 171 -25.90 12.28 18.19
N PHE A 172 -26.35 12.40 16.95
CA PHE A 172 -26.54 11.24 16.08
C PHE A 172 -25.23 10.56 15.71
N LYS A 173 -25.32 9.24 15.49
CA LYS A 173 -24.21 8.48 14.91
C LYS A 173 -23.81 9.03 13.56
N GLY A 174 -22.49 9.02 13.24
CA GLY A 174 -22.00 9.57 11.98
C GLY A 174 -21.82 11.08 11.95
N LYS A 175 -22.16 11.82 13.03
CA LYS A 175 -21.85 13.25 13.10
C LYS A 175 -20.36 13.50 12.90
N GLY A 176 -20.02 14.29 11.90
CA GLY A 176 -18.65 14.66 11.61
C GLY A 176 -18.01 15.52 12.69
N MET A 177 -16.97 15.02 13.33
CA MET A 177 -16.25 15.69 14.43
C MET A 177 -14.74 15.70 14.16
N PRO A 178 -13.96 16.53 14.89
CA PRO A 178 -12.51 16.43 14.90
C PRO A 178 -12.05 15.00 15.21
N GLY A 179 -10.89 14.62 14.70
CA GLY A 179 -10.35 13.29 14.95
C GLY A 179 -9.13 12.97 14.11
N HIS A 180 -8.66 11.74 14.21
CA HIS A 180 -7.50 11.27 13.46
C HIS A 180 -7.75 11.32 11.94
N MET A 181 -6.78 11.89 11.23
CA MET A 181 -6.82 12.01 9.77
C MET A 181 -5.58 11.35 9.14
N GLY A 182 -5.77 10.70 8.01
CA GLY A 182 -4.69 9.95 7.36
C GLY A 182 -4.36 8.63 8.08
N ALA A 183 -3.22 8.02 7.75
CA ALA A 183 -2.76 6.72 8.25
C ALA A 183 -3.79 5.58 8.05
N LYS A 184 -4.68 5.73 7.07
CA LYS A 184 -5.68 4.74 6.66
C LYS A 184 -5.28 4.15 5.33
N LYS A 185 -5.65 2.89 5.09
CA LYS A 185 -5.55 2.28 3.77
C LYS A 185 -6.50 2.99 2.82
N ILE A 186 -5.97 3.51 1.73
CA ILE A 186 -6.72 4.12 0.64
C ILE A 186 -6.29 3.52 -0.68
N THR A 187 -7.20 3.51 -1.63
CA THR A 187 -6.97 3.03 -3.00
C THR A 187 -7.24 4.18 -3.96
N VAL A 188 -6.29 4.46 -4.82
CA VAL A 188 -6.47 5.32 -5.99
C VAL A 188 -6.64 4.41 -7.18
N GLN A 189 -7.77 4.58 -7.87
CA GLN A 189 -8.19 3.69 -8.95
C GLN A 189 -7.86 4.28 -10.32
N ASN A 190 -7.78 3.40 -11.31
CA ASN A 190 -7.68 3.75 -12.73
C ASN A 190 -6.46 4.61 -13.07
N LEU A 191 -5.32 4.32 -12.46
CA LEU A 191 -4.04 4.94 -12.78
C LEU A 191 -3.43 4.27 -14.02
N GLU A 192 -2.81 5.07 -14.87
CA GLU A 192 -2.18 4.60 -16.10
C GLU A 192 -0.71 4.27 -15.87
N VAL A 193 -0.27 3.12 -16.34
CA VAL A 193 1.15 2.73 -16.40
C VAL A 193 1.77 3.42 -17.60
N VAL A 194 2.73 4.31 -17.37
CA VAL A 194 3.39 5.06 -18.43
C VAL A 194 4.56 4.29 -19.03
N LYS A 195 5.37 3.67 -18.16
CA LYS A 195 6.55 2.90 -18.57
C LYS A 195 6.83 1.79 -17.54
N VAL A 196 7.31 0.66 -18.04
CA VAL A 196 7.82 -0.44 -17.23
C VAL A 196 9.30 -0.65 -17.59
N ASP A 197 10.14 -0.70 -16.57
CA ASP A 197 11.56 -1.06 -16.66
C ASP A 197 11.73 -2.42 -15.98
N VAL A 198 11.84 -3.45 -16.77
CA VAL A 198 11.92 -4.84 -16.31
C VAL A 198 13.27 -5.13 -15.66
N GLU A 199 14.37 -4.53 -16.15
CA GLU A 199 15.72 -4.76 -15.63
C GLU A 199 15.85 -4.31 -14.18
N ASN A 200 15.31 -3.09 -13.87
CA ASN A 200 15.35 -2.52 -12.54
C ASN A 200 14.09 -2.81 -11.70
N ASN A 201 13.13 -3.56 -12.24
CA ASN A 201 11.81 -3.81 -11.64
C ASN A 201 11.09 -2.51 -11.24
N LEU A 202 11.10 -1.50 -12.14
CA LEU A 202 10.43 -0.23 -11.91
C LEU A 202 9.17 -0.10 -12.77
N ILE A 203 8.12 0.44 -12.15
CA ILE A 203 6.88 0.83 -12.82
C ILE A 203 6.67 2.32 -12.61
N LEU A 204 6.51 3.06 -13.69
CA LEU A 204 6.19 4.48 -13.69
C LEU A 204 4.68 4.64 -13.90
N VAL A 205 4.01 5.18 -12.90
CA VAL A 205 2.55 5.34 -12.88
C VAL A 205 2.22 6.83 -12.97
N LYS A 206 1.32 7.19 -13.88
CA LYS A 206 0.85 8.56 -14.07
C LYS A 206 0.12 9.06 -12.83
N GLY A 207 0.59 10.19 -12.29
CA GLY A 207 -0.05 10.86 -11.16
C GLY A 207 0.45 10.41 -9.79
N ALA A 208 -0.37 10.62 -8.77
CA ALA A 208 0.00 10.41 -7.36
C ALA A 208 -0.45 9.05 -6.84
N VAL A 209 0.47 8.35 -6.18
CA VAL A 209 0.20 7.11 -5.44
C VAL A 209 0.20 7.40 -3.94
N PRO A 210 -0.72 6.83 -3.14
CA PRO A 210 -0.81 7.09 -1.71
C PRO A 210 0.43 6.62 -0.94
N GLY A 211 0.65 7.21 0.21
CA GLY A 211 1.72 6.87 1.14
C GLY A 211 2.99 7.72 1.01
N PRO A 212 3.90 7.64 2.00
CA PRO A 212 5.22 8.28 1.96
C PRO A 212 6.18 7.50 1.06
N LYS A 213 7.39 8.06 0.82
CA LYS A 213 8.50 7.32 0.22
C LYS A 213 8.82 6.08 1.07
N LYS A 214 9.24 4.99 0.44
CA LYS A 214 9.55 3.69 1.05
C LYS A 214 8.32 2.96 1.66
N SER A 215 7.09 3.44 1.42
CA SER A 215 5.89 2.71 1.84
C SER A 215 5.57 1.54 0.91
N LEU A 216 4.96 0.50 1.49
CA LEU A 216 4.39 -0.59 0.73
C LEU A 216 3.18 -0.11 -0.06
N VAL A 217 3.14 -0.45 -1.33
CA VAL A 217 2.03 -0.21 -2.25
C VAL A 217 1.61 -1.56 -2.83
N THR A 218 0.33 -1.81 -2.86
CA THR A 218 -0.25 -2.96 -3.56
C THR A 218 -0.81 -2.47 -4.88
N LEU A 219 -0.30 -3.00 -5.98
CA LEU A 219 -0.80 -2.72 -7.33
C LEU A 219 -1.67 -3.88 -7.77
N LYS A 220 -2.78 -3.56 -8.42
CA LYS A 220 -3.71 -4.53 -9.01
C LYS A 220 -4.20 -3.99 -10.34
N GLU A 221 -4.62 -4.86 -11.25
CA GLU A 221 -5.37 -4.38 -12.42
C GLU A 221 -6.60 -3.60 -11.98
N SER A 222 -6.99 -2.60 -12.75
CA SER A 222 -8.12 -1.74 -12.40
C SER A 222 -9.44 -2.49 -12.55
N VAL A 223 -10.28 -2.41 -11.53
CA VAL A 223 -11.66 -2.95 -11.57
C VAL A 223 -12.55 -2.14 -12.52
N LYS A 224 -12.19 -0.87 -12.79
CA LYS A 224 -12.98 0.05 -13.62
C LYS A 224 -12.53 0.11 -15.08
N SER A 225 -11.38 -0.45 -15.44
CA SER A 225 -11.02 -0.59 -16.83
C SER A 225 -11.86 -1.69 -17.45
N VAL A 226 -12.99 -1.32 -17.99
CA VAL A 226 -13.70 -2.18 -18.92
C VAL A 226 -12.98 -2.02 -20.26
N ASN A 227 -12.42 -3.09 -20.77
CA ASN A 227 -11.97 -3.18 -22.16
C ASN A 227 -13.19 -3.22 -23.07
#